data_aa44fd1a974ce26b071c4749b1b05b42
#
_entry.id   aa44fd1a974ce26b071c4749b1b05b42
#
_cell.length_a   1.000
_cell.length_b   1.000
_cell.length_c   1.000
_cell.angle_alpha   90.00
_cell.angle_beta   90.00
_cell.angle_gamma   90.00
#
_symmetry.space_group_name_H-M   'P 1'
#
loop_
_entity.id
_entity.type
_entity.pdbx_description
1 polymer ?
#
loop_
_entity_poly.entity_id
_entity_poly.type
_entity_poly.pdbx_seq_one_letter_code
_entity_poly.pdbx_strand_id
1 'polypeptide(L)'
;MGTIWSPEVLQRPGPKYKAVVDAIRAQIVSGTMPEGAKLPPVRELAWQLKITPGTVARAYTILTDDGTLRAEVGRGTFVAAPRQGEAPLGPIEVDVVRHNTPDASGYVNLYSPHLPTVGQAGLIRKLLAEIASDPPSGVMHYPTRNSSEPARAAMAEWLKGTPIGPVDARDVVLSHGGQSAIMLILQTILRGRRPVVFIEELAYPGFRRTAELLRAEVVPIAMDKDGVIPEALATAAARHPEGQVFCTSPEVHSPTCSFTPMSRRRALVEVCRAHDLQIMEDDCYRMGRAEGAGYRQLAPERGWYLSSLSKSITPALRVGCAVAPRGMENALHRTAEHSYFGLATPITDLVAKLLVHPALPPIADAVLQVLGHYVQTAVNVLGGYDLQWREDVPFLWLSLPQGWRATAFCQAAEKQGVQIRAAEEFACRDAHSPHAVRISINAGIDLETFEAAMVRLVGLLDNPPEQIGV
;
A
#
# COMPACT_ATOMS: atom_id res chain seq x y z
N MET A 1 36.78 19.53 -36.62
CA MET A 1 36.11 18.84 -35.49
C MET A 1 35.03 17.95 -36.08
N GLY A 2 35.21 16.64 -36.04
CA GLY A 2 34.32 15.68 -36.70
C GLY A 2 32.93 15.68 -36.10
N THR A 3 31.94 15.61 -36.94
CA THR A 3 30.52 15.59 -36.63
C THR A 3 30.18 14.35 -35.81
N ILE A 4 29.87 14.54 -34.52
CA ILE A 4 29.49 13.49 -33.54
C ILE A 4 28.11 12.86 -33.88
N TRP A 5 27.40 13.40 -34.88
CA TRP A 5 26.03 13.07 -35.19
C TRP A 5 25.93 12.33 -36.53
N SER A 6 25.69 11.01 -36.49
CA SER A 6 25.44 10.18 -37.69
C SER A 6 23.94 9.88 -37.82
N PRO A 7 23.42 9.85 -39.08
CA PRO A 7 22.05 9.40 -39.35
C PRO A 7 21.70 7.99 -38.84
N GLU A 8 22.72 7.15 -38.53
CA GLU A 8 22.57 5.81 -37.96
C GLU A 8 21.87 5.79 -36.58
N VAL A 9 21.91 6.90 -35.85
CA VAL A 9 21.17 7.09 -34.59
C VAL A 9 19.64 6.89 -34.78
N LEU A 10 19.13 7.06 -35.99
CA LEU A 10 17.71 6.96 -36.33
C LEU A 10 17.25 5.58 -36.79
N GLN A 11 18.12 4.57 -36.86
CA GLN A 11 17.80 3.19 -37.29
C GLN A 11 17.08 2.37 -36.18
N ARG A 12 16.93 2.91 -34.97
CA ARG A 12 16.19 2.24 -33.89
C ARG A 12 14.68 2.29 -34.15
N PRO A 13 13.91 1.21 -33.87
CA PRO A 13 12.47 1.22 -33.99
C PRO A 13 11.87 2.20 -32.96
N GLY A 14 10.95 3.06 -33.40
CA GLY A 14 10.23 4.01 -32.53
C GLY A 14 10.22 5.45 -33.04
N PRO A 15 9.63 6.37 -32.26
CA PRO A 15 9.57 7.78 -32.62
C PRO A 15 10.95 8.42 -32.70
N LYS A 16 11.24 9.13 -33.80
CA LYS A 16 12.57 9.73 -34.08
C LYS A 16 13.07 10.68 -32.98
N TYR A 17 12.17 11.42 -32.31
CA TYR A 17 12.57 12.28 -31.21
C TYR A 17 13.15 11.50 -30.00
N LYS A 18 12.62 10.30 -29.71
CA LYS A 18 13.17 9.43 -28.66
C LYS A 18 14.59 8.97 -28.98
N ALA A 19 14.83 8.59 -30.22
CA ALA A 19 16.18 8.21 -30.66
C ALA A 19 17.18 9.37 -30.49
N VAL A 20 16.77 10.61 -30.72
CA VAL A 20 17.61 11.79 -30.49
C VAL A 20 17.85 12.00 -28.99
N VAL A 21 16.83 11.87 -28.14
CA VAL A 21 16.97 11.96 -26.66
C VAL A 21 17.97 10.93 -26.15
N ASP A 22 17.79 9.65 -26.55
CA ASP A 22 18.66 8.56 -26.09
C ASP A 22 20.11 8.72 -26.57
N ALA A 23 20.30 9.22 -27.78
CA ALA A 23 21.63 9.48 -28.32
C ALA A 23 22.36 10.59 -27.55
N ILE A 24 21.66 11.70 -27.20
CA ILE A 24 22.24 12.79 -26.41
C ILE A 24 22.62 12.28 -25.01
N ARG A 25 21.71 11.56 -24.36
CA ARG A 25 21.99 10.96 -23.04
C ARG A 25 23.18 10.01 -23.07
N ALA A 26 23.26 9.13 -24.09
CA ALA A 26 24.37 8.21 -24.22
C ALA A 26 25.72 8.93 -24.35
N GLN A 27 25.77 10.04 -25.08
CA GLN A 27 27.00 10.83 -25.23
C GLN A 27 27.40 11.62 -23.97
N ILE A 28 26.41 12.06 -23.19
CA ILE A 28 26.66 12.67 -21.88
C ILE A 28 27.21 11.61 -20.91
N VAL A 29 26.56 10.45 -20.83
CA VAL A 29 26.99 9.33 -19.97
C VAL A 29 28.38 8.81 -20.35
N SER A 30 28.71 8.73 -21.64
CA SER A 30 30.04 8.32 -22.11
C SER A 30 31.15 9.37 -21.91
N GLY A 31 30.79 10.59 -21.46
CA GLY A 31 31.72 11.71 -21.32
C GLY A 31 32.10 12.38 -22.63
N THR A 32 31.55 11.95 -23.76
CA THR A 32 31.81 12.54 -25.09
C THR A 32 31.26 13.96 -25.18
N MET A 33 30.17 14.24 -24.45
CA MET A 33 29.61 15.57 -24.24
C MET A 33 29.73 15.95 -22.77
N PRO A 34 30.80 16.65 -22.36
CA PRO A 34 30.99 17.05 -20.98
C PRO A 34 30.01 18.15 -20.57
N GLU A 35 29.93 18.38 -19.25
CA GLU A 35 29.17 19.51 -18.69
C GLU A 35 29.55 20.83 -19.36
N GLY A 36 28.57 21.68 -19.61
CA GLY A 36 28.75 22.96 -20.29
C GLY A 36 28.97 22.85 -21.80
N ALA A 37 29.05 21.65 -22.37
CA ALA A 37 29.16 21.49 -23.82
C ALA A 37 27.93 22.10 -24.51
N LYS A 38 28.16 22.90 -25.56
CA LYS A 38 27.09 23.53 -26.34
C LYS A 38 26.54 22.54 -27.38
N LEU A 39 25.24 22.37 -27.40
CA LEU A 39 24.56 21.60 -28.41
C LEU A 39 24.37 22.39 -29.71
N PRO A 40 24.34 21.71 -30.89
CA PRO A 40 24.03 22.36 -32.15
C PRO A 40 22.66 23.05 -32.10
N PRO A 41 22.47 24.18 -32.83
CA PRO A 41 21.15 24.73 -32.99
C PRO A 41 20.16 23.73 -33.59
N VAL A 42 18.88 23.81 -33.15
CA VAL A 42 17.82 22.87 -33.56
C VAL A 42 17.78 22.65 -35.07
N ARG A 43 17.90 23.72 -35.88
CA ARG A 43 17.88 23.62 -37.34
C ARG A 43 19.09 22.92 -37.93
N GLU A 44 20.26 23.13 -37.34
CA GLU A 44 21.52 22.52 -37.73
C GLU A 44 21.52 21.03 -37.43
N LEU A 45 21.16 20.61 -36.22
CA LEU A 45 21.06 19.20 -35.84
C LEU A 45 19.98 18.47 -36.66
N ALA A 46 18.86 19.13 -36.95
CA ALA A 46 17.82 18.58 -37.80
C ALA A 46 18.31 18.30 -39.23
N TRP A 47 19.10 19.22 -39.77
CA TRP A 47 19.70 19.05 -41.11
C TRP A 47 20.74 17.93 -41.12
N GLN A 48 21.62 17.85 -40.09
CA GLN A 48 22.60 16.78 -39.96
C GLN A 48 21.97 15.39 -39.85
N LEU A 49 20.88 15.27 -39.09
CA LEU A 49 20.16 14.03 -38.87
C LEU A 49 19.10 13.73 -39.96
N LYS A 50 18.90 14.62 -40.95
CA LYS A 50 17.87 14.51 -41.99
C LYS A 50 16.46 14.29 -41.46
N ILE A 51 16.09 15.02 -40.39
CA ILE A 51 14.78 15.02 -39.73
C ILE A 51 14.20 16.45 -39.67
N THR A 52 12.95 16.57 -39.25
CA THR A 52 12.31 17.88 -39.10
C THR A 52 12.84 18.66 -37.89
N PRO A 53 12.97 20.00 -37.99
CA PRO A 53 13.33 20.83 -36.82
C PRO A 53 12.41 20.62 -35.61
N GLY A 54 11.11 20.38 -35.84
CA GLY A 54 10.16 20.06 -34.74
C GLY A 54 10.47 18.79 -33.96
N THR A 55 11.06 17.77 -34.62
CA THR A 55 11.49 16.53 -33.97
C THR A 55 12.67 16.78 -33.01
N VAL A 56 13.65 17.61 -33.43
CA VAL A 56 14.80 17.99 -32.60
C VAL A 56 14.37 18.93 -31.48
N ALA A 57 13.50 19.91 -31.76
CA ALA A 57 12.97 20.83 -30.76
C ALA A 57 12.28 20.06 -29.63
N ARG A 58 11.43 19.07 -29.99
CA ARG A 58 10.76 18.19 -29.00
C ARG A 58 11.77 17.41 -28.14
N ALA A 59 12.84 16.89 -28.74
CA ALA A 59 13.91 16.21 -28.02
C ALA A 59 14.61 17.15 -27.04
N TYR A 60 14.94 18.38 -27.47
CA TYR A 60 15.57 19.39 -26.62
C TYR A 60 14.66 19.83 -25.48
N THR A 61 13.37 20.02 -25.73
CA THR A 61 12.39 20.33 -24.66
C THR A 61 12.39 19.24 -23.61
N ILE A 62 12.26 17.97 -23.99
CA ILE A 62 12.28 16.85 -23.04
C ILE A 62 13.56 16.84 -22.18
N LEU A 63 14.72 17.04 -22.82
CA LEU A 63 16.00 17.04 -22.09
C LEU A 63 16.24 18.32 -21.26
N THR A 64 15.53 19.40 -21.56
CA THR A 64 15.56 20.61 -20.75
C THR A 64 14.62 20.49 -19.56
N ASP A 65 13.44 19.92 -19.77
CA ASP A 65 12.43 19.69 -18.74
C ASP A 65 12.93 18.69 -17.66
N ASP A 66 13.70 17.67 -18.07
CA ASP A 66 14.33 16.71 -17.14
C ASP A 66 15.65 17.18 -16.54
N GLY A 67 16.10 18.39 -16.91
CA GLY A 67 17.32 19.00 -16.38
C GLY A 67 18.63 18.44 -16.95
N THR A 68 18.58 17.58 -17.97
CA THR A 68 19.78 17.09 -18.69
C THR A 68 20.44 18.22 -19.51
N LEU A 69 19.63 19.13 -20.04
CA LEU A 69 20.09 20.30 -20.78
C LEU A 69 19.61 21.59 -20.12
N ARG A 70 20.34 22.68 -20.38
CA ARG A 70 19.99 24.02 -19.96
C ARG A 70 19.91 24.95 -21.18
N ALA A 71 18.78 25.59 -21.39
CA ALA A 71 18.60 26.59 -22.44
C ALA A 71 18.92 27.96 -21.90
N GLU A 72 19.80 28.71 -22.58
CA GLU A 72 20.13 30.11 -22.29
C GLU A 72 19.67 31.00 -23.45
N VAL A 73 18.79 31.96 -23.13
CA VAL A 73 18.23 32.87 -24.15
C VAL A 73 19.34 33.63 -24.85
N GLY A 74 19.37 33.57 -26.19
CA GLY A 74 20.39 34.20 -27.01
C GLY A 74 21.76 33.51 -27.05
N ARG A 75 22.03 32.51 -26.22
CA ARG A 75 23.33 31.81 -26.17
C ARG A 75 23.27 30.37 -26.69
N GLY A 76 22.15 29.70 -26.56
CA GLY A 76 21.94 28.33 -27.04
C GLY A 76 21.58 27.34 -25.95
N THR A 77 21.67 26.05 -26.27
CA THR A 77 21.40 24.94 -25.36
C THR A 77 22.70 24.25 -24.97
N PHE A 78 22.87 23.97 -23.70
CA PHE A 78 24.09 23.42 -23.10
C PHE A 78 23.79 22.19 -22.28
N VAL A 79 24.76 21.28 -22.14
CA VAL A 79 24.69 20.19 -21.14
C VAL A 79 24.68 20.81 -19.76
N ALA A 80 23.68 20.46 -18.97
CA ALA A 80 23.57 20.97 -17.60
C ALA A 80 24.65 20.33 -16.69
N ALA A 81 25.05 21.06 -15.64
CA ALA A 81 25.85 20.49 -14.57
C ALA A 81 25.12 19.31 -13.95
N PRO A 82 25.79 18.17 -13.65
CA PRO A 82 25.20 17.17 -12.78
C PRO A 82 24.80 17.90 -11.50
N ARG A 83 23.53 17.87 -11.13
CA ARG A 83 23.09 18.36 -9.83
C ARG A 83 23.85 17.57 -8.77
N GLN A 84 24.90 18.20 -8.19
CA GLN A 84 25.65 17.59 -7.10
C GLN A 84 24.68 17.41 -5.93
N GLY A 85 24.38 16.14 -5.61
CA GLY A 85 23.70 15.79 -4.38
C GLY A 85 22.24 15.34 -4.47
N GLU A 86 21.61 15.32 -5.63
CA GLU A 86 20.33 14.65 -5.77
C GLU A 86 20.54 13.32 -6.51
N ALA A 87 20.57 12.21 -5.74
CA ALA A 87 20.16 10.91 -6.29
C ALA A 87 18.88 11.17 -7.09
N PRO A 88 18.62 10.47 -8.24
CA PRO A 88 17.36 10.61 -8.92
C PRO A 88 16.30 10.51 -7.87
N LEU A 89 15.52 11.60 -7.67
CA LEU A 89 14.39 11.59 -6.78
C LEU A 89 13.56 10.38 -7.26
N GLY A 90 13.61 9.30 -6.48
CA GLY A 90 12.59 8.29 -6.58
C GLY A 90 11.25 9.03 -6.55
N PRO A 91 10.16 8.43 -7.00
CA PRO A 91 8.88 9.11 -6.99
C PRO A 91 8.76 9.80 -5.64
N ILE A 92 8.50 11.12 -5.65
CA ILE A 92 8.27 11.87 -4.43
C ILE A 92 7.05 11.22 -3.80
N GLU A 93 7.29 10.26 -2.93
CA GLU A 93 6.26 9.78 -2.04
C GLU A 93 6.04 10.92 -1.06
N VAL A 94 5.01 11.70 -1.33
CA VAL A 94 4.44 12.56 -0.30
C VAL A 94 3.76 11.61 0.68
N ASP A 95 4.56 10.90 1.45
CA ASP A 95 4.07 10.14 2.59
C ASP A 95 3.78 11.17 3.67
N VAL A 96 2.60 11.75 3.59
CA VAL A 96 2.05 12.50 4.70
C VAL A 96 1.65 11.48 5.76
N VAL A 97 2.64 10.82 6.38
CA VAL A 97 2.46 10.22 7.69
C VAL A 97 2.36 11.39 8.65
N ARG A 98 1.22 12.04 8.65
CA ARG A 98 0.86 12.99 9.69
C ARG A 98 0.63 12.14 10.94
N HIS A 99 1.61 12.16 11.84
CA HIS A 99 1.50 11.52 13.13
C HIS A 99 0.29 12.12 13.86
N ASN A 100 -0.56 11.23 14.34
CA ASN A 100 -1.70 11.56 15.17
C ASN A 100 -1.25 11.99 16.58
N THR A 101 -0.64 13.15 16.70
CA THR A 101 -0.74 13.88 17.95
C THR A 101 -2.13 14.50 17.98
N PRO A 102 -2.84 14.52 19.13
CA PRO A 102 -4.01 15.38 19.28
C PRO A 102 -3.54 16.78 18.93
N ASP A 103 -3.87 17.22 17.70
CA ASP A 103 -3.23 18.38 17.15
C ASP A 103 -3.92 19.60 17.73
N ALA A 104 -3.14 20.50 18.32
CA ALA A 104 -3.55 21.87 18.66
C ALA A 104 -3.97 22.66 17.39
N SER A 105 -3.94 22.07 16.20
CA SER A 105 -4.25 22.67 14.90
C SER A 105 -5.73 22.72 14.55
N GLY A 106 -6.61 22.07 15.32
CA GLY A 106 -8.05 22.07 15.05
C GLY A 106 -8.51 21.18 13.86
N TYR A 107 -7.64 20.34 13.33
CA TYR A 107 -7.98 19.39 12.26
C TYR A 107 -8.58 18.09 12.80
N VAL A 108 -9.62 17.59 12.12
CA VAL A 108 -10.16 16.25 12.33
C VAL A 108 -9.46 15.28 11.37
N ASN A 109 -8.62 14.40 11.92
CA ASN A 109 -7.87 13.43 11.15
C ASN A 109 -8.71 12.18 10.88
N LEU A 110 -9.13 12.00 9.63
CA LEU A 110 -9.83 10.82 9.10
C LEU A 110 -8.99 10.07 8.05
N TYR A 111 -7.67 10.27 8.10
CA TYR A 111 -6.72 9.66 7.18
C TYR A 111 -6.51 8.17 7.47
N SER A 112 -6.47 7.81 8.74
CA SER A 112 -6.33 6.43 9.22
C SER A 112 -7.32 6.15 10.35
N PRO A 113 -7.82 4.90 10.48
CA PRO A 113 -8.71 4.54 11.56
C PRO A 113 -8.06 4.70 12.93
N HIS A 114 -8.79 5.30 13.87
CA HIS A 114 -8.43 5.43 15.26
C HIS A 114 -9.40 4.66 16.14
N LEU A 115 -8.85 3.80 17.00
CA LEU A 115 -9.65 2.98 17.89
C LEU A 115 -10.16 3.79 19.10
N PRO A 116 -11.36 3.47 19.61
CA PRO A 116 -11.81 3.98 20.89
C PRO A 116 -11.00 3.41 22.05
N THR A 117 -10.97 4.10 23.16
CA THR A 117 -10.37 3.60 24.41
C THR A 117 -11.48 3.01 25.29
N VAL A 118 -11.64 1.69 25.28
CA VAL A 118 -12.71 0.95 25.98
C VAL A 118 -12.16 -0.10 26.99
N GLY A 119 -10.94 0.12 27.51
CA GLY A 119 -10.34 -0.76 28.52
C GLY A 119 -9.04 -1.42 28.12
N GLN A 120 -8.70 -1.51 26.84
CA GLN A 120 -7.48 -2.15 26.34
C GLN A 120 -6.21 -1.53 26.94
N ALA A 121 -6.15 -0.21 27.09
CA ALA A 121 -4.98 0.46 27.67
C ALA A 121 -4.76 0.09 29.15
N GLY A 122 -5.84 -0.09 29.92
CA GLY A 122 -5.79 -0.54 31.31
C GLY A 122 -5.28 -1.96 31.43
N LEU A 123 -5.81 -2.87 30.60
CA LEU A 123 -5.38 -4.27 30.55
C LEU A 123 -3.91 -4.38 30.16
N ILE A 124 -3.49 -3.70 29.11
CA ILE A 124 -2.09 -3.72 28.63
C ILE A 124 -1.13 -3.22 29.71
N ARG A 125 -1.43 -2.08 30.37
CA ARG A 125 -0.59 -1.56 31.47
C ARG A 125 -0.47 -2.55 32.63
N LYS A 126 -1.56 -3.20 33.02
CA LYS A 126 -1.56 -4.23 34.07
C LYS A 126 -0.63 -5.38 33.69
N LEU A 127 -0.78 -5.95 32.47
CA LEU A 127 0.05 -7.07 32.02
C LEU A 127 1.52 -6.69 31.87
N LEU A 128 1.82 -5.47 31.41
CA LEU A 128 3.20 -4.96 31.35
C LEU A 128 3.84 -4.84 32.75
N ALA A 129 3.09 -4.39 33.75
CA ALA A 129 3.58 -4.33 35.13
C ALA A 129 3.88 -5.73 35.72
N GLU A 130 3.03 -6.71 35.42
CA GLU A 130 3.26 -8.12 35.80
C GLU A 130 4.53 -8.67 35.12
N ILE A 131 4.71 -8.45 33.83
CA ILE A 131 5.90 -8.90 33.08
C ILE A 131 7.16 -8.20 33.59
N ALA A 132 7.10 -6.91 33.91
CA ALA A 132 8.24 -6.18 34.44
C ALA A 132 8.69 -6.73 35.80
N SER A 133 7.76 -7.27 36.63
CA SER A 133 8.05 -7.86 37.90
C SER A 133 8.64 -9.27 37.80
N ASP A 134 8.20 -10.06 36.86
CA ASP A 134 8.62 -11.44 36.61
C ASP A 134 8.56 -11.75 35.12
N PRO A 135 9.61 -11.42 34.32
CA PRO A 135 9.64 -11.61 32.89
C PRO A 135 9.81 -13.08 32.50
N PRO A 136 8.77 -13.75 31.93
CA PRO A 136 8.79 -15.19 31.61
C PRO A 136 9.96 -15.60 30.69
N SER A 137 10.27 -14.77 29.70
CA SER A 137 11.36 -15.03 28.74
C SER A 137 12.71 -14.47 29.19
N GLY A 138 12.78 -13.81 30.35
CA GLY A 138 13.96 -13.09 30.82
C GLY A 138 14.25 -11.82 30.02
N VAL A 139 15.24 -11.04 30.45
CA VAL A 139 15.60 -9.75 29.85
C VAL A 139 17.01 -9.72 29.26
N MET A 140 17.79 -10.81 29.42
CA MET A 140 19.20 -10.86 29.03
C MET A 140 19.47 -11.75 27.81
N HIS A 141 18.45 -12.29 27.18
CA HIS A 141 18.58 -13.23 26.07
C HIS A 141 17.96 -12.69 24.78
N TYR A 142 18.55 -13.03 23.65
CA TYR A 142 17.94 -12.78 22.36
C TYR A 142 16.62 -13.52 22.22
N PRO A 143 15.62 -12.95 21.53
CA PRO A 143 14.42 -13.68 21.18
C PRO A 143 14.80 -14.87 20.29
N THR A 144 14.17 -16.01 20.54
CA THR A 144 14.34 -17.23 19.77
C THR A 144 13.00 -17.78 19.31
N ARG A 145 13.02 -18.74 18.39
CA ARG A 145 11.80 -19.45 18.00
C ARG A 145 11.14 -20.11 19.22
N ASN A 146 11.90 -20.65 20.16
CA ASN A 146 11.36 -21.31 21.35
C ASN A 146 10.78 -20.30 22.34
N SER A 147 11.48 -19.17 22.61
CA SER A 147 10.96 -18.15 23.53
C SER A 147 9.70 -17.47 23.04
N SER A 148 9.47 -17.39 21.73
CA SER A 148 8.25 -16.83 21.12
C SER A 148 7.12 -17.86 20.94
N GLU A 149 7.34 -19.13 21.27
CA GLU A 149 6.33 -20.18 21.09
C GLU A 149 5.04 -19.91 21.86
N PRO A 150 5.02 -19.49 23.14
CA PRO A 150 3.79 -19.18 23.85
C PRO A 150 2.97 -18.04 23.18
N ALA A 151 3.65 -17.03 22.66
CA ALA A 151 2.96 -15.94 21.94
C ALA A 151 2.40 -16.41 20.57
N ARG A 152 3.10 -17.31 19.86
CA ARG A 152 2.61 -17.89 18.61
C ARG A 152 1.44 -18.84 18.85
N ALA A 153 1.46 -19.59 19.93
CA ALA A 153 0.34 -20.43 20.34
C ALA A 153 -0.88 -19.56 20.71
N ALA A 154 -0.70 -18.50 21.45
CA ALA A 154 -1.76 -17.53 21.77
C ALA A 154 -2.31 -16.85 20.51
N MET A 155 -1.47 -16.53 19.52
CA MET A 155 -1.91 -15.99 18.23
C MET A 155 -2.69 -17.03 17.42
N ALA A 156 -2.24 -18.27 17.38
CA ALA A 156 -2.98 -19.36 16.72
C ALA A 156 -4.36 -19.57 17.37
N GLU A 157 -4.47 -19.47 18.70
CA GLU A 157 -5.74 -19.51 19.42
C GLU A 157 -6.64 -18.31 19.07
N TRP A 158 -6.08 -17.10 19.01
CA TRP A 158 -6.79 -15.89 18.59
C TRP A 158 -7.36 -16.00 17.17
N LEU A 159 -6.66 -16.70 16.28
CA LEU A 159 -7.10 -16.95 14.90
C LEU A 159 -8.14 -18.06 14.79
N LYS A 160 -8.44 -18.82 15.86
CA LYS A 160 -9.53 -19.80 15.85
C LYS A 160 -10.85 -19.11 15.51
N GLY A 161 -11.62 -19.70 14.62
CA GLY A 161 -12.84 -19.09 14.10
C GLY A 161 -12.64 -18.22 12.85
N THR A 162 -11.39 -17.88 12.49
CA THR A 162 -11.09 -17.35 11.16
C THR A 162 -11.00 -18.53 10.18
N PRO A 163 -11.77 -18.52 9.06
CA PRO A 163 -11.86 -19.67 8.16
C PRO A 163 -10.63 -19.75 7.21
N ILE A 164 -9.43 -19.90 7.79
CA ILE A 164 -8.14 -20.05 7.10
C ILE A 164 -7.55 -21.46 7.17
N GLY A 165 -8.38 -22.42 7.61
CA GLY A 165 -7.99 -23.80 7.86
C GLY A 165 -7.26 -23.97 9.21
N PRO A 166 -6.79 -25.18 9.52
CA PRO A 166 -6.05 -25.44 10.76
C PRO A 166 -4.79 -24.62 10.86
N VAL A 167 -4.57 -24.00 12.02
CA VAL A 167 -3.38 -23.19 12.35
C VAL A 167 -2.87 -23.59 13.72
N ASP A 168 -1.58 -23.84 13.83
CA ASP A 168 -0.91 -24.02 15.10
C ASP A 168 0.30 -23.07 15.25
N ALA A 169 0.97 -23.12 16.40
CA ALA A 169 2.09 -22.22 16.71
C ALA A 169 3.26 -22.29 15.68
N ARG A 170 3.41 -23.43 14.98
CA ARG A 170 4.50 -23.58 14.01
C ARG A 170 4.21 -22.91 12.68
N ASP A 171 2.92 -22.72 12.35
CA ASP A 171 2.48 -22.06 11.12
C ASP A 171 2.62 -20.52 11.21
N VAL A 172 2.68 -19.99 12.44
CA VAL A 172 2.61 -18.56 12.76
C VAL A 172 4.01 -17.97 12.93
N VAL A 173 4.25 -16.86 12.27
CA VAL A 173 5.37 -15.93 12.56
C VAL A 173 4.80 -14.60 13.01
N LEU A 174 5.23 -14.12 14.18
CA LEU A 174 4.87 -12.78 14.68
C LEU A 174 5.69 -11.72 13.96
N SER A 175 5.09 -10.58 13.69
CA SER A 175 5.69 -9.49 12.91
C SER A 175 5.43 -8.12 13.56
N HIS A 176 6.19 -7.11 13.16
CA HIS A 176 6.00 -5.71 13.56
C HIS A 176 4.78 -5.08 12.84
N GLY A 177 3.58 -5.67 13.02
CA GLY A 177 2.34 -5.29 12.36
C GLY A 177 2.21 -5.82 10.93
N GLY A 178 1.07 -5.56 10.27
CA GLY A 178 0.75 -6.07 8.94
C GLY A 178 1.78 -5.71 7.86
N GLN A 179 2.33 -4.49 7.88
CA GLN A 179 3.35 -4.06 6.92
C GLN A 179 4.60 -4.95 6.96
N SER A 180 5.06 -5.33 8.16
CA SER A 180 6.18 -6.24 8.33
C SER A 180 5.81 -7.67 7.90
N ALA A 181 4.57 -8.11 8.12
CA ALA A 181 4.08 -9.40 7.63
C ALA A 181 4.10 -9.48 6.09
N ILE A 182 3.64 -8.43 5.40
CA ILE A 182 3.72 -8.31 3.94
C ILE A 182 5.18 -8.46 3.47
N MET A 183 6.10 -7.73 4.10
CA MET A 183 7.52 -7.78 3.77
C MET A 183 8.08 -9.21 3.93
N LEU A 184 7.80 -9.87 5.05
CA LEU A 184 8.27 -11.24 5.32
C LEU A 184 7.75 -12.25 4.30
N ILE A 185 6.47 -12.18 3.98
CA ILE A 185 5.84 -13.08 3.01
C ILE A 185 6.49 -12.88 1.65
N LEU A 186 6.59 -11.64 1.16
CA LEU A 186 7.22 -11.34 -0.12
C LEU A 186 8.70 -11.74 -0.16
N GLN A 187 9.48 -11.47 0.89
CA GLN A 187 10.87 -11.94 1.00
C GLN A 187 10.97 -13.48 0.98
N THR A 188 9.97 -14.18 1.51
CA THR A 188 9.95 -15.64 1.51
C THR A 188 9.61 -16.21 0.15
N ILE A 189 8.74 -15.54 -0.62
CA ILE A 189 8.25 -16.02 -1.91
C ILE A 189 9.17 -15.62 -3.06
N LEU A 190 9.57 -14.34 -3.13
CA LEU A 190 10.18 -13.75 -4.31
C LEU A 190 11.55 -14.34 -4.62
N ARG A 191 11.79 -14.70 -5.89
CA ARG A 191 13.00 -15.30 -6.42
C ARG A 191 13.40 -14.63 -7.74
N GLY A 192 14.67 -14.79 -8.11
CA GLY A 192 15.19 -14.31 -9.38
C GLY A 192 15.59 -12.83 -9.36
N ARG A 193 15.90 -12.30 -10.55
CA ARG A 193 16.42 -10.92 -10.70
C ARG A 193 15.33 -9.87 -10.87
N ARG A 194 14.17 -10.23 -11.40
CA ARG A 194 13.02 -9.36 -11.67
C ARG A 194 11.73 -10.12 -11.32
N PRO A 195 11.48 -10.33 -10.04
CA PRO A 195 10.23 -10.98 -9.63
C PRO A 195 9.05 -10.07 -9.97
N VAL A 196 7.90 -10.68 -10.29
CA VAL A 196 6.65 -9.96 -10.56
C VAL A 196 5.62 -10.29 -9.50
N VAL A 197 4.92 -9.25 -9.04
CA VAL A 197 3.86 -9.29 -8.03
C VAL A 197 2.58 -8.75 -8.66
N PHE A 198 1.53 -9.55 -8.67
CA PHE A 198 0.20 -9.13 -9.09
C PHE A 198 -0.54 -8.53 -7.90
N ILE A 199 -1.09 -7.33 -8.07
CA ILE A 199 -1.78 -6.59 -7.02
C ILE A 199 -3.10 -6.08 -7.58
N GLU A 200 -4.14 -6.00 -6.77
CA GLU A 200 -5.39 -5.32 -7.10
C GLU A 200 -5.10 -3.90 -7.60
N GLU A 201 -5.75 -3.43 -8.66
CA GLU A 201 -5.49 -2.10 -9.23
C GLU A 201 -5.73 -0.95 -8.23
N LEU A 202 -6.68 -1.17 -7.30
CA LEU A 202 -6.83 -0.40 -6.08
C LEU A 202 -6.49 -1.32 -4.91
N ALA A 203 -5.51 -0.97 -4.09
CA ALA A 203 -5.06 -1.81 -2.99
C ALA A 203 -4.48 -0.98 -1.84
N TYR A 204 -4.29 -1.63 -0.71
CA TYR A 204 -3.46 -1.06 0.35
C TYR A 204 -2.06 -0.71 -0.20
N PRO A 205 -1.62 0.56 -0.08
CA PRO A 205 -0.35 1.00 -0.70
C PRO A 205 0.89 0.22 -0.24
N GLY A 206 0.79 -0.44 0.91
CA GLY A 206 1.86 -1.26 1.46
C GLY A 206 2.26 -2.44 0.59
N PHE A 207 1.35 -3.02 -0.19
CA PHE A 207 1.70 -4.08 -1.15
C PHE A 207 2.67 -3.56 -2.20
N ARG A 208 2.28 -2.49 -2.89
CA ARG A 208 3.10 -1.87 -3.94
C ARG A 208 4.46 -1.41 -3.41
N ARG A 209 4.45 -0.64 -2.31
CA ARG A 209 5.69 -0.13 -1.70
C ARG A 209 6.66 -1.24 -1.29
N THR A 210 6.12 -2.32 -0.70
CA THR A 210 6.95 -3.46 -0.32
C THR A 210 7.53 -4.20 -1.52
N ALA A 211 6.71 -4.42 -2.57
CA ALA A 211 7.18 -5.03 -3.81
C ALA A 211 8.30 -4.19 -4.46
N GLU A 212 8.12 -2.87 -4.54
CA GLU A 212 9.13 -1.93 -5.06
C GLU A 212 10.43 -1.93 -4.22
N LEU A 213 10.33 -1.96 -2.89
CA LEU A 213 11.49 -2.09 -2.00
C LEU A 213 12.27 -3.38 -2.25
N LEU A 214 11.58 -4.45 -2.59
CA LEU A 214 12.16 -5.73 -2.97
C LEU A 214 12.55 -5.81 -4.46
N ARG A 215 12.44 -4.69 -5.20
CA ARG A 215 12.75 -4.59 -6.64
C ARG A 215 11.90 -5.51 -7.51
N ALA A 216 10.71 -5.85 -7.04
CA ALA A 216 9.72 -6.57 -7.81
C ALA A 216 8.97 -5.61 -8.75
N GLU A 217 8.65 -6.08 -9.93
CA GLU A 217 7.72 -5.42 -10.83
C GLU A 217 6.29 -5.61 -10.28
N VAL A 218 5.51 -4.54 -10.29
CA VAL A 218 4.11 -4.55 -9.85
C VAL A 218 3.21 -4.51 -11.06
N VAL A 219 2.36 -5.51 -11.20
CA VAL A 219 1.36 -5.60 -12.27
C VAL A 219 -0.03 -5.43 -11.67
N PRO A 220 -0.73 -4.32 -11.97
CA PRO A 220 -2.09 -4.10 -11.49
C PRO A 220 -3.07 -5.01 -12.20
N ILE A 221 -4.01 -5.58 -11.45
CA ILE A 221 -5.07 -6.45 -11.97
C ILE A 221 -6.41 -5.76 -11.85
N ALA A 222 -7.14 -5.70 -12.96
CA ALA A 222 -8.44 -5.07 -13.02
C ALA A 222 -9.45 -5.72 -12.06
N MET A 223 -10.31 -4.88 -11.50
CA MET A 223 -11.32 -5.22 -10.51
C MET A 223 -12.71 -4.81 -10.98
N ASP A 224 -13.72 -5.44 -10.39
CA ASP A 224 -15.10 -5.00 -10.40
C ASP A 224 -15.64 -4.92 -8.94
N LYS A 225 -16.95 -4.77 -8.79
CA LYS A 225 -17.60 -4.71 -7.47
C LYS A 225 -17.37 -5.96 -6.58
N ASP A 226 -17.03 -7.10 -7.19
CA ASP A 226 -16.79 -8.39 -6.54
C ASP A 226 -15.29 -8.69 -6.37
N GLY A 227 -14.42 -7.70 -6.55
CA GLY A 227 -12.95 -7.82 -6.44
C GLY A 227 -12.26 -8.12 -7.77
N VAL A 228 -11.07 -8.71 -7.72
CA VAL A 228 -10.26 -9.00 -8.90
C VAL A 228 -11.01 -9.89 -9.92
N ILE A 229 -10.92 -9.52 -11.19
CA ILE A 229 -11.48 -10.27 -12.32
C ILE A 229 -10.54 -11.44 -12.66
N PRO A 230 -10.98 -12.73 -12.54
CA PRO A 230 -10.10 -13.89 -12.75
C PRO A 230 -9.47 -13.93 -14.14
N GLU A 231 -10.19 -13.55 -15.17
CA GLU A 231 -9.72 -13.50 -16.57
C GLU A 231 -8.62 -12.43 -16.75
N ALA A 232 -8.70 -11.32 -16.00
CA ALA A 232 -7.66 -10.30 -15.99
C ALA A 232 -6.38 -10.83 -15.33
N LEU A 233 -6.50 -11.54 -14.20
CA LEU A 233 -5.36 -12.19 -13.54
C LEU A 233 -4.74 -13.26 -14.44
N ALA A 234 -5.54 -14.12 -15.08
CA ALA A 234 -5.06 -15.15 -16.00
C ALA A 234 -4.31 -14.53 -17.19
N THR A 235 -4.86 -13.46 -17.76
CA THR A 235 -4.23 -12.74 -18.88
C THR A 235 -2.91 -12.12 -18.46
N ALA A 236 -2.84 -11.49 -17.29
CA ALA A 236 -1.62 -10.90 -16.74
C ALA A 236 -0.57 -11.97 -16.45
N ALA A 237 -0.95 -13.08 -15.81
CA ALA A 237 -0.06 -14.19 -15.49
C ALA A 237 0.51 -14.86 -16.75
N ALA A 238 -0.27 -14.98 -17.82
CA ALA A 238 0.21 -15.49 -19.09
C ALA A 238 1.23 -14.56 -19.78
N ARG A 239 1.12 -13.24 -19.56
CA ARG A 239 2.07 -12.22 -20.07
C ARG A 239 3.34 -12.10 -19.24
N HIS A 240 3.27 -12.47 -17.96
CA HIS A 240 4.36 -12.39 -17.00
C HIS A 240 4.58 -13.76 -16.37
N PRO A 241 5.20 -14.73 -17.10
CA PRO A 241 5.44 -16.08 -16.59
C PRO A 241 6.41 -16.11 -15.39
N GLU A 242 7.12 -15.01 -15.12
CA GLU A 242 7.94 -14.79 -13.92
C GLU A 242 7.13 -14.32 -12.70
N GLY A 243 5.83 -14.17 -12.84
CA GLY A 243 4.90 -13.82 -11.76
C GLY A 243 4.91 -14.87 -10.66
N GLN A 244 4.96 -14.45 -9.39
CA GLN A 244 5.15 -15.36 -8.27
C GLN A 244 4.05 -15.30 -7.22
N VAL A 245 3.38 -14.16 -7.10
CA VAL A 245 2.37 -13.96 -6.05
C VAL A 245 1.28 -13.00 -6.48
N PHE A 246 0.06 -13.33 -6.11
CA PHE A 246 -1.11 -12.46 -6.17
C PHE A 246 -1.45 -11.98 -4.75
N CYS A 247 -1.52 -10.65 -4.56
CA CYS A 247 -1.81 -9.98 -3.30
C CYS A 247 -3.22 -9.40 -3.32
N THR A 248 -4.02 -9.69 -2.29
CA THR A 248 -5.45 -9.33 -2.24
C THR A 248 -5.95 -9.16 -0.80
N SER A 249 -7.03 -8.41 -0.62
CA SER A 249 -7.75 -8.23 0.65
C SER A 249 -9.22 -8.65 0.48
N PRO A 250 -9.52 -9.96 0.46
CA PRO A 250 -10.82 -10.47 -0.01
C PRO A 250 -11.97 -10.31 0.98
N GLU A 251 -11.69 -10.20 2.27
CA GLU A 251 -12.72 -10.13 3.32
C GLU A 251 -13.18 -8.70 3.57
N VAL A 252 -12.22 -7.79 3.65
CA VAL A 252 -12.44 -6.34 3.74
C VAL A 252 -11.46 -5.67 2.80
N HIS A 253 -11.92 -5.35 1.61
CA HIS A 253 -11.06 -4.69 0.63
C HIS A 253 -10.75 -3.26 1.04
N SER A 254 -9.47 -2.95 1.14
CA SER A 254 -8.98 -1.59 1.35
C SER A 254 -8.48 -1.01 0.01
N PRO A 255 -9.16 0.01 -0.55
CA PRO A 255 -9.96 1.03 0.17
C PRO A 255 -11.48 0.91 0.07
N THR A 256 -12.06 0.00 -0.73
CA THR A 256 -13.46 0.09 -1.18
C THR A 256 -14.51 -0.53 -0.25
N CYS A 257 -14.13 -1.14 0.88
CA CYS A 257 -15.01 -1.91 1.77
C CYS A 257 -15.64 -3.16 1.13
N SER A 258 -15.35 -3.48 -0.14
CA SER A 258 -15.97 -4.60 -0.84
C SER A 258 -15.54 -5.94 -0.26
N PHE A 259 -16.35 -6.96 -0.53
CA PHE A 259 -16.13 -8.35 -0.18
C PHE A 259 -16.01 -9.18 -1.46
N THR A 260 -15.02 -10.06 -1.52
CA THR A 260 -14.86 -10.98 -2.64
C THR A 260 -15.69 -12.25 -2.41
N PRO A 261 -16.76 -12.50 -3.20
CA PRO A 261 -17.63 -13.66 -3.03
C PRO A 261 -16.89 -14.99 -3.21
N MET A 262 -17.41 -16.06 -2.57
CA MET A 262 -16.79 -17.38 -2.59
C MET A 262 -16.61 -17.97 -3.98
N SER A 263 -17.52 -17.71 -4.91
CA SER A 263 -17.39 -18.13 -6.32
C SER A 263 -16.17 -17.50 -6.98
N ARG A 264 -15.96 -16.19 -6.73
CA ARG A 264 -14.82 -15.41 -7.24
C ARG A 264 -13.51 -15.89 -6.62
N ARG A 265 -13.47 -16.13 -5.28
CA ARG A 265 -12.29 -16.68 -4.59
C ARG A 265 -11.87 -18.02 -5.19
N ARG A 266 -12.82 -18.93 -5.45
CA ARG A 266 -12.53 -20.24 -6.07
C ARG A 266 -11.99 -20.07 -7.49
N ALA A 267 -12.57 -19.21 -8.30
CA ALA A 267 -12.08 -18.94 -9.65
C ALA A 267 -10.64 -18.41 -9.64
N LEU A 268 -10.33 -17.47 -8.72
CA LEU A 268 -8.97 -16.94 -8.54
C LEU A 268 -7.97 -18.00 -8.09
N VAL A 269 -8.39 -18.95 -7.21
CA VAL A 269 -7.55 -20.09 -6.82
C VAL A 269 -7.19 -20.95 -8.02
N GLU A 270 -8.16 -21.25 -8.91
CA GLU A 270 -7.88 -22.05 -10.11
C GLU A 270 -6.90 -21.33 -11.06
N VAL A 271 -7.03 -20.02 -11.23
CA VAL A 271 -6.06 -19.23 -11.99
C VAL A 271 -4.67 -19.32 -11.34
N CYS A 272 -4.58 -19.13 -10.01
CA CYS A 272 -3.30 -19.21 -9.31
C CYS A 272 -2.65 -20.61 -9.38
N ARG A 273 -3.46 -21.66 -9.39
CA ARG A 273 -2.98 -23.04 -9.61
C ARG A 273 -2.46 -23.25 -11.03
N ALA A 274 -3.18 -22.74 -12.03
CA ALA A 274 -2.82 -22.90 -13.43
C ALA A 274 -1.50 -22.18 -13.79
N HIS A 275 -1.19 -21.07 -13.07
CA HIS A 275 -0.01 -20.24 -13.33
C HIS A 275 1.05 -20.34 -12.22
N ASP A 276 0.95 -21.31 -11.31
CA ASP A 276 1.86 -21.52 -10.17
C ASP A 276 2.08 -20.29 -9.28
N LEU A 277 1.05 -19.49 -9.07
CA LEU A 277 1.10 -18.30 -8.23
C LEU A 277 0.83 -18.65 -6.77
N GLN A 278 1.59 -18.05 -5.85
CA GLN A 278 1.21 -17.96 -4.44
C GLN A 278 0.08 -16.93 -4.28
N ILE A 279 -0.69 -17.02 -3.19
CA ILE A 279 -1.75 -16.05 -2.89
C ILE A 279 -1.47 -15.46 -1.52
N MET A 280 -1.30 -14.14 -1.43
CA MET A 280 -1.14 -13.43 -0.17
C MET A 280 -2.43 -12.68 0.18
N GLU A 281 -3.08 -13.13 1.24
CA GLU A 281 -4.32 -12.57 1.79
C GLU A 281 -4.03 -11.64 2.96
N ASP A 282 -4.39 -10.35 2.82
CA ASP A 282 -4.35 -9.37 3.91
C ASP A 282 -5.73 -9.22 4.55
N ASP A 283 -5.81 -9.62 5.82
CA ASP A 283 -7.02 -9.58 6.65
C ASP A 283 -6.87 -8.59 7.84
N CYS A 284 -6.05 -7.56 7.68
CA CYS A 284 -5.78 -6.60 8.74
C CYS A 284 -6.98 -5.70 9.11
N TYR A 285 -7.94 -5.54 8.22
CA TYR A 285 -9.10 -4.67 8.45
C TYR A 285 -10.37 -5.42 8.88
N ARG A 286 -10.38 -6.74 8.86
CA ARG A 286 -11.50 -7.50 9.38
C ARG A 286 -11.54 -7.42 10.90
N MET A 287 -12.61 -6.85 11.42
CA MET A 287 -12.87 -6.74 12.86
C MET A 287 -14.04 -7.64 13.29
N GLY A 288 -15.00 -7.85 12.40
CA GLY A 288 -16.15 -8.73 12.59
C GLY A 288 -15.87 -10.20 12.24
N ARG A 289 -16.92 -10.97 12.09
CA ARG A 289 -16.84 -12.37 11.63
C ARG A 289 -16.48 -12.41 10.15
N ALA A 290 -15.68 -13.40 9.77
CA ALA A 290 -15.42 -13.65 8.36
C ALA A 290 -16.68 -14.19 7.67
N GLU A 291 -16.97 -13.70 6.47
CA GLU A 291 -18.10 -14.12 5.64
C GLU A 291 -17.72 -15.27 4.69
N GLY A 292 -16.44 -15.41 4.37
CA GLY A 292 -15.94 -16.41 3.44
C GLY A 292 -14.70 -17.17 3.92
N ALA A 293 -14.45 -18.32 3.29
CA ALA A 293 -13.20 -19.04 3.51
C ALA A 293 -12.02 -18.28 2.91
N GLY A 294 -10.96 -18.10 3.71
CA GLY A 294 -9.71 -17.49 3.27
C GLY A 294 -8.96 -18.38 2.27
N TYR A 295 -8.06 -17.78 1.52
CA TYR A 295 -7.29 -18.50 0.50
C TYR A 295 -6.41 -19.60 1.07
N ARG A 296 -5.92 -19.46 2.32
CA ARG A 296 -5.17 -20.53 2.97
C ARG A 296 -6.03 -21.78 3.22
N GLN A 297 -7.33 -21.64 3.42
CA GLN A 297 -8.25 -22.77 3.51
C GLN A 297 -8.58 -23.36 2.13
N LEU A 298 -8.77 -22.50 1.12
CA LEU A 298 -9.14 -22.92 -0.25
C LEU A 298 -7.97 -23.52 -1.02
N ALA A 299 -6.76 -23.06 -0.76
CA ALA A 299 -5.52 -23.48 -1.40
C ALA A 299 -4.40 -23.61 -0.35
N PRO A 300 -4.46 -24.65 0.52
CA PRO A 300 -3.55 -24.79 1.65
C PRO A 300 -2.08 -24.95 1.25
N GLU A 301 -1.80 -25.25 0.00
CA GLU A 301 -0.46 -25.40 -0.57
C GLU A 301 0.16 -24.08 -1.03
N ARG A 302 -0.62 -22.98 -1.15
CA ARG A 302 -0.17 -21.70 -1.70
C ARG A 302 -0.79 -20.45 -1.07
N GLY A 303 -1.76 -20.60 -0.19
CA GLY A 303 -2.42 -19.49 0.50
C GLY A 303 -1.62 -19.01 1.71
N TRP A 304 -1.09 -17.79 1.66
CA TRP A 304 -0.51 -17.05 2.77
C TRP A 304 -1.57 -16.16 3.38
N TYR A 305 -1.57 -16.08 4.70
CA TYR A 305 -2.49 -15.21 5.43
C TYR A 305 -1.71 -14.26 6.32
N LEU A 306 -2.15 -13.03 6.40
CA LEU A 306 -1.62 -12.07 7.36
C LEU A 306 -2.73 -11.29 8.05
N SER A 307 -2.48 -10.94 9.32
CA SER A 307 -3.37 -10.10 10.12
C SER A 307 -2.58 -9.26 11.12
N SER A 308 -3.26 -8.31 11.78
CA SER A 308 -2.62 -7.40 12.72
C SER A 308 -3.57 -7.03 13.85
N LEU A 309 -3.04 -6.89 15.06
CA LEU A 309 -3.77 -6.40 16.23
C LEU A 309 -4.02 -4.87 16.20
N SER A 310 -3.48 -4.18 15.20
CA SER A 310 -3.51 -2.71 15.12
C SER A 310 -4.91 -2.13 14.94
N LYS A 311 -5.86 -2.88 14.38
CA LYS A 311 -7.23 -2.41 14.08
C LYS A 311 -8.28 -3.01 15.02
N SER A 312 -7.94 -4.07 15.76
CA SER A 312 -8.84 -4.74 16.71
C SER A 312 -8.53 -4.45 18.18
N ILE A 313 -7.26 -4.19 18.52
CA ILE A 313 -6.83 -4.01 19.91
C ILE A 313 -6.10 -2.68 20.10
N THR A 314 -4.94 -2.51 19.46
CA THR A 314 -4.14 -1.27 19.54
C THR A 314 -3.07 -1.21 18.47
N PRO A 315 -2.86 -0.05 17.83
CA PRO A 315 -1.74 0.14 16.91
C PRO A 315 -0.39 0.30 17.64
N ALA A 316 -0.38 0.63 18.92
CA ALA A 316 0.82 0.99 19.66
C ALA A 316 1.81 -0.19 19.86
N LEU A 317 1.31 -1.40 20.00
CA LEU A 317 2.15 -2.59 20.18
C LEU A 317 2.88 -3.01 18.89
N ARG A 318 2.41 -2.57 17.74
CA ARG A 318 2.99 -2.95 16.44
C ARG A 318 3.12 -4.48 16.29
N VAL A 319 2.06 -5.21 16.63
CA VAL A 319 2.03 -6.67 16.50
C VAL A 319 1.10 -7.10 15.37
N GLY A 320 1.60 -7.99 14.55
CA GLY A 320 0.88 -8.71 13.51
C GLY A 320 1.40 -10.13 13.39
N CYS A 321 0.85 -10.88 12.47
CA CYS A 321 1.29 -12.23 12.17
C CYS A 321 1.23 -12.52 10.67
N ALA A 322 2.10 -13.41 10.24
CA ALA A 322 2.05 -14.10 8.96
C ALA A 322 1.84 -15.59 9.22
N VAL A 323 0.96 -16.22 8.45
CA VAL A 323 0.68 -17.66 8.52
C VAL A 323 1.01 -18.28 7.17
N ALA A 324 1.93 -19.23 7.17
CA ALA A 324 2.41 -19.88 5.96
C ALA A 324 1.42 -20.92 5.40
N PRO A 325 1.45 -21.18 4.09
CA PRO A 325 0.86 -22.37 3.53
C PRO A 325 1.63 -23.62 3.97
N ARG A 326 1.01 -24.80 3.83
CA ARG A 326 1.63 -26.06 4.21
C ARG A 326 2.97 -26.30 3.50
N GLY A 327 3.99 -26.63 4.28
CA GLY A 327 5.34 -26.90 3.79
C GLY A 327 6.23 -25.68 3.66
N MET A 328 5.72 -24.47 3.88
CA MET A 328 6.48 -23.21 3.80
C MET A 328 6.79 -22.61 5.18
N GLU A 329 6.37 -23.24 6.28
CA GLU A 329 6.49 -22.74 7.65
C GLU A 329 7.96 -22.46 8.00
N ASN A 330 8.85 -23.41 7.72
CA ASN A 330 10.27 -23.25 8.00
C ASN A 330 10.94 -22.18 7.14
N ALA A 331 10.47 -21.97 5.91
CA ALA A 331 10.98 -20.89 5.06
C ALA A 331 10.61 -19.53 5.64
N LEU A 332 9.35 -19.34 6.08
CA LEU A 332 8.88 -18.12 6.71
C LEU A 332 9.65 -17.82 8.01
N HIS A 333 9.81 -18.82 8.88
CA HIS A 333 10.58 -18.67 10.12
C HIS A 333 12.02 -18.25 9.85
N ARG A 334 12.72 -18.89 8.91
CA ARG A 334 14.09 -18.51 8.54
C ARG A 334 14.16 -17.07 8.01
N THR A 335 13.19 -16.66 7.19
CA THR A 335 13.13 -15.28 6.72
C THR A 335 13.02 -14.29 7.88
N ALA A 336 12.15 -14.56 8.86
CA ALA A 336 12.00 -13.72 10.04
C ALA A 336 13.28 -13.69 10.90
N GLU A 337 13.89 -14.85 11.17
CA GLU A 337 15.13 -14.96 11.93
C GLU A 337 16.27 -14.14 11.30
N HIS A 338 16.39 -14.15 9.97
CA HIS A 338 17.43 -13.39 9.27
C HIS A 338 17.09 -11.92 9.05
N SER A 339 15.81 -11.54 9.12
CA SER A 339 15.39 -10.15 8.92
C SER A 339 15.47 -9.30 10.20
N TYR A 340 15.04 -9.84 11.36
CA TYR A 340 14.97 -9.07 12.60
C TYR A 340 15.05 -9.90 13.89
N PHE A 341 15.48 -11.15 13.84
CA PHE A 341 15.61 -12.10 14.98
C PHE A 341 14.30 -12.45 15.71
N GLY A 342 13.19 -11.78 15.43
CA GLY A 342 11.92 -11.89 16.13
C GLY A 342 11.53 -10.61 16.88
N LEU A 343 10.31 -10.60 17.42
CA LEU A 343 9.86 -9.49 18.25
C LEU A 343 10.60 -9.49 19.58
N ALA A 344 10.75 -8.30 20.19
CA ALA A 344 11.36 -8.16 21.53
C ALA A 344 10.61 -9.03 22.55
N THR A 345 11.38 -9.70 23.44
CA THR A 345 10.81 -10.64 24.43
C THR A 345 9.72 -10.04 25.32
N PRO A 346 9.79 -8.78 25.82
CA PRO A 346 8.68 -8.20 26.59
C PRO A 346 7.38 -8.07 25.75
N ILE A 347 7.49 -7.89 24.45
CA ILE A 347 6.30 -7.83 23.55
C ILE A 347 5.73 -9.22 23.33
N THR A 348 6.57 -10.24 23.11
CA THR A 348 6.07 -11.61 22.96
C THR A 348 5.46 -12.13 24.26
N ASP A 349 6.04 -11.82 25.41
CA ASP A 349 5.48 -12.16 26.71
C ASP A 349 4.12 -11.47 26.93
N LEU A 350 4.01 -10.21 26.54
CA LEU A 350 2.74 -9.47 26.57
C LEU A 350 1.69 -10.12 25.65
N VAL A 351 2.05 -10.45 24.41
CA VAL A 351 1.15 -11.08 23.44
C VAL A 351 0.65 -12.43 23.96
N ALA A 352 1.55 -13.24 24.53
CA ALA A 352 1.22 -14.54 25.11
C ALA A 352 0.16 -14.42 26.23
N LYS A 353 0.28 -13.40 27.10
CA LYS A 353 -0.70 -13.15 28.17
C LYS A 353 -1.97 -12.47 27.68
N LEU A 354 -1.84 -11.48 26.80
CA LEU A 354 -2.94 -10.64 26.32
C LEU A 354 -3.98 -11.42 25.52
N LEU A 355 -3.52 -12.20 24.52
CA LEU A 355 -4.43 -12.88 23.59
C LEU A 355 -5.25 -14.02 24.20
N VAL A 356 -4.80 -14.56 25.33
CA VAL A 356 -5.56 -15.58 26.11
C VAL A 356 -6.27 -15.00 27.32
N HIS A 357 -6.14 -13.68 27.57
CA HIS A 357 -6.73 -13.04 28.72
C HIS A 357 -8.26 -12.97 28.61
N PRO A 358 -9.03 -13.42 29.62
CA PRO A 358 -10.50 -13.50 29.54
C PRO A 358 -11.19 -12.14 29.39
N ALA A 359 -10.54 -11.04 29.74
CA ALA A 359 -11.07 -9.69 29.53
C ALA A 359 -10.89 -9.18 28.08
N LEU A 360 -10.10 -9.85 27.23
CA LEU A 360 -9.83 -9.32 25.89
C LEU A 360 -11.04 -9.46 24.94
N PRO A 361 -11.77 -10.59 24.87
CA PRO A 361 -12.92 -10.70 23.95
C PRO A 361 -13.97 -9.60 24.20
N PRO A 362 -14.46 -9.34 25.43
CA PRO A 362 -15.43 -8.28 25.65
C PRO A 362 -14.87 -6.88 25.33
N ILE A 363 -13.56 -6.64 25.48
CA ILE A 363 -12.93 -5.39 25.06
C ILE A 363 -12.96 -5.27 23.52
N ALA A 364 -12.64 -6.33 22.79
CA ALA A 364 -12.68 -6.33 21.33
C ALA A 364 -14.10 -6.10 20.80
N ASP A 365 -15.10 -6.72 21.42
CA ASP A 365 -16.52 -6.49 21.11
C ASP A 365 -16.92 -5.04 21.37
N ALA A 366 -16.50 -4.44 22.49
CA ALA A 366 -16.78 -3.04 22.80
C ALA A 366 -16.08 -2.09 21.78
N VAL A 367 -14.87 -2.39 21.33
CA VAL A 367 -14.21 -1.64 20.25
C VAL A 367 -15.07 -1.66 18.99
N LEU A 368 -15.55 -2.84 18.60
CA LEU A 368 -16.37 -3.01 17.40
C LEU A 368 -17.70 -2.26 17.51
N GLN A 369 -18.39 -2.36 18.66
CA GLN A 369 -19.64 -1.65 18.92
C GLN A 369 -19.49 -0.13 18.82
N VAL A 370 -18.46 0.44 19.46
CA VAL A 370 -18.21 1.89 19.39
C VAL A 370 -17.89 2.32 17.96
N LEU A 371 -17.06 1.59 17.24
CA LEU A 371 -16.77 1.88 15.83
C LEU A 371 -18.04 1.82 14.97
N GLY A 372 -18.92 0.84 15.19
CA GLY A 372 -20.20 0.73 14.51
C GLY A 372 -21.09 1.96 14.72
N HIS A 373 -21.11 2.56 15.92
CA HIS A 373 -21.83 3.82 16.18
C HIS A 373 -21.27 4.99 15.34
N TYR A 374 -19.93 5.11 15.22
CA TYR A 374 -19.32 6.13 14.38
C TYR A 374 -19.58 5.89 12.88
N VAL A 375 -19.55 4.64 12.44
CA VAL A 375 -19.93 4.27 11.05
C VAL A 375 -21.37 4.69 10.79
N GLN A 376 -22.30 4.32 11.69
CA GLN A 376 -23.73 4.68 11.54
C GLN A 376 -23.94 6.20 11.52
N THR A 377 -23.23 6.95 12.37
CA THR A 377 -23.26 8.42 12.36
C THR A 377 -22.82 8.98 11.00
N ALA A 378 -21.70 8.49 10.47
CA ALA A 378 -21.22 8.90 9.15
C ALA A 378 -22.22 8.55 8.03
N VAL A 379 -22.81 7.35 8.08
CA VAL A 379 -23.82 6.90 7.10
C VAL A 379 -25.10 7.75 7.18
N ASN A 380 -25.56 8.12 8.38
CA ASN A 380 -26.71 8.99 8.55
C ASN A 380 -26.51 10.37 7.88
N VAL A 381 -25.27 10.88 7.88
CA VAL A 381 -24.95 12.20 7.31
C VAL A 381 -24.63 12.09 5.81
N LEU A 382 -23.89 11.07 5.38
CA LEU A 382 -23.37 10.92 4.01
C LEU A 382 -24.23 10.00 3.13
N GLY A 383 -25.24 9.32 3.67
CA GLY A 383 -25.97 8.26 2.97
C GLY A 383 -26.82 8.71 1.77
N GLY A 384 -26.92 10.02 1.52
CA GLY A 384 -27.51 10.58 0.29
C GLY A 384 -26.59 10.50 -0.93
N TYR A 385 -25.32 10.13 -0.75
CA TYR A 385 -24.31 10.02 -1.80
C TYR A 385 -23.96 8.54 -2.08
N ASP A 386 -23.21 8.27 -3.14
CA ASP A 386 -22.71 6.94 -3.49
C ASP A 386 -21.64 6.51 -2.50
N LEU A 387 -22.06 5.83 -1.43
CA LEU A 387 -21.27 5.45 -0.27
C LEU A 387 -21.21 3.93 -0.13
N GLN A 388 -20.00 3.37 -0.12
CA GLN A 388 -19.76 1.97 0.23
C GLN A 388 -19.25 1.91 1.67
N TRP A 389 -19.87 1.03 2.47
CA TRP A 389 -19.58 0.90 3.89
C TRP A 389 -20.03 -0.46 4.44
N ARG A 390 -19.48 -0.81 5.59
CA ARG A 390 -19.94 -1.94 6.41
C ARG A 390 -19.83 -1.53 7.88
N GLU A 391 -20.74 -1.98 8.72
CA GLU A 391 -20.80 -1.61 10.15
C GLU A 391 -19.52 -2.03 10.90
N ASP A 392 -18.91 -3.15 10.50
CA ASP A 392 -17.72 -3.75 11.09
C ASP A 392 -16.40 -3.28 10.45
N VAL A 393 -16.44 -2.30 9.53
CA VAL A 393 -15.27 -1.79 8.81
C VAL A 393 -14.95 -0.36 9.23
N PRO A 394 -13.71 -0.06 9.69
CA PRO A 394 -13.38 1.24 10.27
C PRO A 394 -13.08 2.33 9.22
N PHE A 395 -13.69 2.28 8.06
CA PHE A 395 -13.63 3.31 7.01
C PHE A 395 -14.80 3.16 6.04
N LEU A 396 -15.03 4.24 5.26
CA LEU A 396 -16.03 4.33 4.22
C LEU A 396 -15.34 4.69 2.91
N TRP A 397 -15.93 4.28 1.79
CA TRP A 397 -15.52 4.67 0.46
C TRP A 397 -16.64 5.49 -0.19
N LEU A 398 -16.34 6.74 -0.51
CA LEU A 398 -17.28 7.71 -1.06
C LEU A 398 -16.91 8.03 -2.50
N SER A 399 -17.79 7.67 -3.45
CA SER A 399 -17.71 8.13 -4.83
C SER A 399 -18.09 9.61 -4.89
N LEU A 400 -17.29 10.42 -5.57
CA LEU A 400 -17.51 11.85 -5.65
C LEU A 400 -18.45 12.20 -6.81
N PRO A 401 -19.35 13.17 -6.61
CA PRO A 401 -20.24 13.67 -7.66
C PRO A 401 -19.42 14.33 -8.79
N GLN A 402 -20.07 14.44 -9.96
CA GLN A 402 -19.47 15.09 -11.12
C GLN A 402 -19.00 16.52 -10.76
N GLY A 403 -17.81 16.88 -11.25
CA GLY A 403 -17.16 18.15 -10.96
C GLY A 403 -16.03 18.04 -9.93
N TRP A 404 -16.04 17.04 -9.07
CA TRP A 404 -14.97 16.80 -8.11
C TRP A 404 -13.92 15.80 -8.61
N ARG A 405 -12.64 16.16 -8.49
CA ARG A 405 -11.51 15.21 -8.52
C ARG A 405 -11.10 14.89 -7.08
N ALA A 406 -10.70 13.65 -6.81
CA ALA A 406 -10.44 13.20 -5.45
C ALA A 406 -9.37 14.05 -4.74
N THR A 407 -8.24 14.34 -5.40
CA THR A 407 -7.20 15.19 -4.83
C THR A 407 -7.70 16.61 -4.51
N ALA A 408 -8.51 17.22 -5.42
CA ALA A 408 -9.08 18.56 -5.19
C ALA A 408 -10.09 18.55 -4.03
N PHE A 409 -10.90 17.51 -3.92
CA PHE A 409 -11.84 17.34 -2.81
C PHE A 409 -11.09 17.19 -1.47
N CYS A 410 -10.02 16.38 -1.42
CA CYS A 410 -9.20 16.24 -0.21
C CYS A 410 -8.57 17.59 0.21
N GLN A 411 -8.08 18.39 -0.75
CA GLN A 411 -7.53 19.72 -0.46
C GLN A 411 -8.61 20.69 0.06
N ALA A 412 -9.81 20.63 -0.51
CA ALA A 412 -10.94 21.43 -0.04
C ALA A 412 -11.38 21.00 1.37
N ALA A 413 -11.45 19.71 1.63
CA ALA A 413 -11.75 19.14 2.96
C ALA A 413 -10.69 19.57 3.98
N GLU A 414 -9.41 19.53 3.63
CA GLU A 414 -8.35 19.98 4.52
C GLU A 414 -8.47 21.47 4.88
N LYS A 415 -8.85 22.34 3.93
CA LYS A 415 -9.14 23.75 4.22
C LYS A 415 -10.33 23.93 5.18
N GLN A 416 -11.25 22.97 5.23
CA GLN A 416 -12.34 22.91 6.19
C GLN A 416 -11.97 22.17 7.49
N GLY A 417 -10.70 21.86 7.68
CA GLY A 417 -10.19 21.19 8.87
C GLY A 417 -10.46 19.68 8.91
N VAL A 418 -10.70 19.01 7.76
CA VAL A 418 -10.96 17.56 7.69
C VAL A 418 -9.94 16.89 6.77
N GLN A 419 -9.21 15.91 7.29
CA GLN A 419 -8.19 15.19 6.53
C GLN A 419 -8.69 13.80 6.13
N ILE A 420 -8.75 13.53 4.83
CA ILE A 420 -9.21 12.27 4.23
C ILE A 420 -8.24 11.83 3.13
N ARG A 421 -8.40 10.61 2.61
CA ARG A 421 -7.51 10.05 1.58
C ARG A 421 -8.16 10.01 0.21
N ALA A 422 -7.41 10.45 -0.78
CA ALA A 422 -7.81 10.35 -2.18
C ALA A 422 -7.62 8.93 -2.73
N ALA A 423 -8.44 8.55 -3.72
CA ALA A 423 -8.36 7.24 -4.37
C ALA A 423 -7.00 6.98 -5.01
N GLU A 424 -6.35 8.00 -5.54
CA GLU A 424 -5.04 7.94 -6.19
C GLU A 424 -3.94 7.38 -5.26
N GLU A 425 -4.09 7.53 -3.95
CA GLU A 425 -3.14 6.97 -2.99
C GLU A 425 -3.18 5.43 -2.93
N PHE A 426 -4.29 4.83 -3.33
CA PHE A 426 -4.52 3.38 -3.35
C PHE A 426 -4.34 2.77 -4.74
N ALA A 427 -4.31 3.57 -5.79
CA ALA A 427 -4.13 3.11 -7.14
C ALA A 427 -2.68 2.70 -7.42
N CYS A 428 -2.50 1.63 -8.20
CA CYS A 428 -1.22 1.34 -8.81
C CYS A 428 -0.86 2.41 -9.85
N ARG A 429 0.44 2.61 -10.14
CA ARG A 429 0.93 3.74 -10.96
C ARG A 429 0.25 3.89 -12.31
N ASP A 430 -0.04 2.77 -12.98
CA ASP A 430 -0.60 2.75 -14.32
C ASP A 430 -2.10 2.36 -14.33
N ALA A 431 -2.71 2.28 -13.13
CA ALA A 431 -4.12 1.96 -12.99
C ALA A 431 -4.99 3.23 -13.05
N HIS A 432 -6.21 3.07 -13.53
CA HIS A 432 -7.21 4.12 -13.48
C HIS A 432 -7.66 4.36 -12.04
N SER A 433 -7.56 5.62 -11.56
CA SER A 433 -8.06 6.00 -10.24
C SER A 433 -9.49 6.54 -10.37
N PRO A 434 -10.47 6.00 -9.64
CA PRO A 434 -11.82 6.55 -9.62
C PRO A 434 -11.85 7.89 -8.88
N HIS A 435 -12.84 8.73 -9.19
CA HIS A 435 -13.12 9.95 -8.44
C HIS A 435 -13.81 9.60 -7.13
N ALA A 436 -13.02 9.14 -6.16
CA ALA A 436 -13.52 8.69 -4.87
C ALA A 436 -12.52 9.02 -3.75
N VAL A 437 -12.99 8.99 -2.52
CA VAL A 437 -12.17 9.20 -1.32
C VAL A 437 -12.46 8.14 -0.27
N ARG A 438 -11.43 7.79 0.52
CA ARG A 438 -11.61 6.97 1.71
C ARG A 438 -11.67 7.85 2.95
N ILE A 439 -12.74 7.71 3.72
CA ILE A 439 -12.99 8.38 5.00
C ILE A 439 -12.77 7.35 6.09
N SER A 440 -11.74 7.48 6.89
CA SER A 440 -11.48 6.56 8.01
C SER A 440 -12.25 7.00 9.25
N ILE A 441 -12.68 6.03 10.06
CA ILE A 441 -13.36 6.29 11.33
C ILE A 441 -12.33 6.68 12.38
N ASN A 442 -12.54 7.82 13.04
CA ASN A 442 -11.75 8.26 14.17
C ASN A 442 -12.60 8.25 15.45
N ALA A 443 -12.59 7.13 16.16
CA ALA A 443 -13.25 7.00 17.46
C ALA A 443 -12.36 7.43 18.64
N GLY A 444 -11.26 8.10 18.38
CA GLY A 444 -10.41 8.74 19.39
C GLY A 444 -10.81 10.18 19.72
N ILE A 445 -11.77 10.75 18.99
CA ILE A 445 -12.42 12.06 19.26
C ILE A 445 -13.86 11.81 19.68
N ASP A 446 -14.53 12.81 20.22
CA ASP A 446 -15.96 12.71 20.55
C ASP A 446 -16.85 12.64 19.30
N LEU A 447 -18.04 12.05 19.47
CA LEU A 447 -18.95 11.77 18.36
C LEU A 447 -19.48 13.06 17.70
N GLU A 448 -19.69 14.13 18.48
CA GLU A 448 -20.18 15.43 17.98
C GLU A 448 -19.13 16.07 17.05
N THR A 449 -17.87 16.08 17.47
CA THR A 449 -16.75 16.56 16.62
C THR A 449 -16.63 15.74 15.34
N PHE A 450 -16.80 14.41 15.43
CA PHE A 450 -16.76 13.53 14.27
C PHE A 450 -17.93 13.81 13.31
N GLU A 451 -19.17 13.93 13.84
CA GLU A 451 -20.36 14.25 13.04
C GLU A 451 -20.24 15.61 12.36
N ALA A 452 -19.78 16.63 13.08
CA ALA A 452 -19.52 17.95 12.51
C ALA A 452 -18.50 17.91 11.35
N ALA A 453 -17.53 17.01 11.39
CA ALA A 453 -16.62 16.78 10.27
C ALA A 453 -17.35 16.17 9.05
N MET A 454 -18.28 15.23 9.26
CA MET A 454 -19.09 14.67 8.16
C MET A 454 -19.99 15.75 7.53
N VAL A 455 -20.61 16.60 8.34
CA VAL A 455 -21.45 17.73 7.85
C VAL A 455 -20.62 18.69 6.99
N ARG A 456 -19.35 18.98 7.36
CA ARG A 456 -18.46 19.81 6.54
C ARG A 456 -18.17 19.15 5.18
N LEU A 457 -18.01 17.83 5.12
CA LEU A 457 -17.84 17.12 3.86
C LEU A 457 -19.09 17.20 2.99
N VAL A 458 -20.30 17.08 3.57
CA VAL A 458 -21.58 17.30 2.84
C VAL A 458 -21.63 18.69 2.23
N GLY A 459 -21.24 19.73 2.99
CA GLY A 459 -21.20 21.10 2.47
C GLY A 459 -20.31 21.27 1.23
N LEU A 460 -19.24 20.47 1.12
CA LEU A 460 -18.41 20.43 -0.09
C LEU A 460 -19.04 19.63 -1.21
N LEU A 461 -19.68 18.50 -0.90
CA LEU A 461 -20.34 17.64 -1.89
C LEU A 461 -21.50 18.34 -2.56
N ASP A 462 -22.28 19.14 -1.81
CA ASP A 462 -23.40 19.94 -2.33
C ASP A 462 -22.97 21.15 -3.17
N ASN A 463 -21.72 21.57 -3.04
CA ASN A 463 -21.17 22.74 -3.74
C ASN A 463 -19.93 22.35 -4.56
N PRO A 464 -20.08 21.55 -5.63
CA PRO A 464 -18.95 21.19 -6.49
C PRO A 464 -18.40 22.45 -7.18
N PRO A 465 -17.08 22.51 -7.45
CA PRO A 465 -16.48 23.65 -8.11
C PRO A 465 -17.11 23.84 -9.48
N GLU A 466 -17.44 25.09 -9.84
CA GLU A 466 -17.91 25.44 -11.18
C GLU A 466 -16.81 25.06 -12.20
N GLN A 467 -17.19 24.30 -13.22
CA GLN A 467 -16.32 24.08 -14.37
C GLN A 467 -16.22 25.40 -15.14
N ILE A 468 -15.19 26.19 -14.85
CA ILE A 468 -14.83 27.30 -15.73
C ILE A 468 -14.31 26.67 -17.02
N GLY A 469 -15.22 26.54 -18.01
CA GLY A 469 -14.84 26.20 -19.36
C GLY A 469 -13.91 27.31 -19.88
N VAL A 470 -12.67 26.97 -20.20
CA VAL A 470 -11.75 27.79 -20.96
C VAL A 470 -11.92 27.47 -22.42
#